data_14d03be1bf059017e5f9532341238b83
#
_entry.id   14d03be1bf059017e5f9532341238b83
#
_cell.length_a   1.000
_cell.length_b   1.000
_cell.length_c   1.000
_cell.angle_alpha   90.00
_cell.angle_beta   90.00
_cell.angle_gamma   90.00
#
_symmetry.space_group_name_H-M   'P 1'
#
loop_
_entity.id
_entity.type
_entity.pdbx_description
1 polymer ?
#
loop_
_entity_poly.entity_id
_entity_poly.type
_entity_poly.pdbx_seq_one_letter_code
_entity_poly.pdbx_strand_id
1 'polypeptide(L)'
;MRIHTMPYRHTPWSLVIGAAALMALLALTACSTPRTPDGIQAVTGFDVDRYTGHWHEVARIDHSFERGLTQTSATYSRNPGDTVKVVNRGYDPVRREWKEAEGTASFVDALTRAALKVSFFGPFYGGYNVVALDENYQWAMVVGSSKDYLWILSRTPTLPWHVREHLIERAQAMGIDVGRILWAPPAGEQHARRAVMT
;
A
#
# COMPACT_ATOMS: atom_id res chain seq x y z
N MET A 1 -72.02 -16.65 28.96
CA MET A 1 -71.07 -17.09 27.96
C MET A 1 -70.15 -15.90 27.62
N ARG A 2 -68.92 -15.87 28.21
CA ARG A 2 -67.97 -14.74 27.99
C ARG A 2 -66.93 -15.17 26.94
N ILE A 3 -66.93 -14.46 25.84
CA ILE A 3 -65.94 -14.68 24.76
C ILE A 3 -64.66 -13.90 25.09
N HIS A 4 -63.58 -14.63 25.36
CA HIS A 4 -62.26 -14.03 25.53
C HIS A 4 -61.65 -13.75 24.14
N THR A 5 -61.52 -12.48 23.79
CA THR A 5 -60.75 -12.05 22.63
C THR A 5 -59.26 -11.95 23.00
N MET A 6 -58.40 -12.79 22.38
CA MET A 6 -56.95 -12.67 22.49
C MET A 6 -56.43 -11.49 21.71
N PRO A 7 -55.49 -10.69 22.24
CA PRO A 7 -54.88 -9.59 21.51
C PRO A 7 -53.85 -10.15 20.51
N TYR A 8 -54.02 -9.83 19.24
CA TYR A 8 -53.10 -10.12 18.16
C TYR A 8 -51.86 -9.22 18.32
N ARG A 9 -50.70 -9.82 18.67
CA ARG A 9 -49.41 -9.09 18.74
C ARG A 9 -48.86 -8.89 17.33
N HIS A 10 -48.97 -7.69 16.78
CA HIS A 10 -48.26 -7.30 15.57
C HIS A 10 -46.77 -7.15 15.86
N THR A 11 -45.96 -8.07 15.40
CA THR A 11 -44.52 -7.91 15.31
C THR A 11 -44.22 -6.84 14.25
N PRO A 12 -43.46 -5.77 14.58
CA PRO A 12 -43.21 -4.72 13.62
C PRO A 12 -42.15 -5.19 12.60
N TRP A 13 -42.60 -5.73 11.47
CA TRP A 13 -41.77 -6.11 10.35
C TRP A 13 -40.93 -4.94 9.81
N SER A 14 -41.34 -3.69 10.07
CA SER A 14 -40.61 -2.47 9.72
C SER A 14 -39.24 -2.35 10.37
N LEU A 15 -39.01 -2.88 11.59
CA LEU A 15 -37.69 -2.87 12.24
C LEU A 15 -36.71 -3.90 11.65
N VAL A 16 -37.20 -5.03 11.16
CA VAL A 16 -36.37 -6.06 10.53
C VAL A 16 -35.88 -5.61 9.14
N ILE A 17 -36.74 -4.94 8.37
CA ILE A 17 -36.36 -4.40 7.06
C ILE A 17 -35.35 -3.27 7.20
N GLY A 18 -35.49 -2.40 8.22
CA GLY A 18 -34.54 -1.33 8.47
C GLY A 18 -33.13 -1.83 8.84
N ALA A 19 -33.02 -2.86 9.68
CA ALA A 19 -31.75 -3.44 10.06
C ALA A 19 -31.04 -4.17 8.91
N ALA A 20 -31.79 -4.88 8.06
CA ALA A 20 -31.24 -5.54 6.88
C ALA A 20 -30.76 -4.55 5.81
N ALA A 21 -31.47 -3.44 5.61
CA ALA A 21 -31.05 -2.38 4.68
C ALA A 21 -29.79 -1.64 5.20
N LEU A 22 -29.66 -1.40 6.50
CA LEU A 22 -28.48 -0.77 7.09
C LEU A 22 -27.24 -1.66 6.99
N MET A 23 -27.36 -2.98 7.21
CA MET A 23 -26.27 -3.94 7.03
C MET A 23 -25.86 -4.08 5.56
N ALA A 24 -26.80 -4.05 4.62
CA ALA A 24 -26.49 -4.05 3.19
C ALA A 24 -25.75 -2.77 2.75
N LEU A 25 -26.11 -1.59 3.29
CA LEU A 25 -25.40 -0.34 3.01
C LEU A 25 -23.96 -0.35 3.57
N LEU A 26 -23.74 -0.91 4.75
CA LEU A 26 -22.40 -1.07 5.34
C LEU A 26 -21.54 -2.06 4.57
N ALA A 27 -22.11 -3.13 4.00
CA ALA A 27 -21.40 -4.08 3.17
C ALA A 27 -20.95 -3.49 1.82
N LEU A 28 -21.73 -2.55 1.24
CA LEU A 28 -21.39 -1.87 -0.02
C LEU A 28 -20.23 -0.89 0.13
N THR A 29 -20.00 -0.31 1.30
CA THR A 29 -18.87 0.60 1.55
C THR A 29 -17.55 -0.15 1.80
N ALA A 30 -17.58 -1.41 2.21
CA ALA A 30 -16.40 -2.21 2.48
C ALA A 30 -15.66 -2.71 1.22
N CYS A 31 -16.30 -2.64 0.05
CA CYS A 31 -15.74 -3.11 -1.24
C CYS A 31 -15.29 -1.98 -2.18
N SER A 32 -15.07 -0.75 -1.68
CA SER A 32 -14.58 0.33 -2.54
C SER A 32 -13.15 0.06 -2.97
N THR A 33 -12.94 -0.10 -4.28
CA THR A 33 -11.60 -0.15 -4.87
C THR A 33 -10.90 1.18 -4.56
N PRO A 34 -9.69 1.17 -3.98
CA PRO A 34 -8.94 2.40 -3.74
C PRO A 34 -8.75 3.16 -5.05
N ARG A 35 -9.14 4.43 -5.06
CA ARG A 35 -8.94 5.31 -6.22
C ARG A 35 -7.51 5.83 -6.21
N THR A 36 -6.96 6.00 -7.40
CA THR A 36 -5.73 6.79 -7.57
C THR A 36 -6.02 8.23 -7.12
N PRO A 37 -5.15 8.85 -6.30
CA PRO A 37 -5.37 10.22 -5.83
C PRO A 37 -5.46 11.22 -7.00
N ASP A 38 -6.21 12.31 -6.81
CA ASP A 38 -6.36 13.35 -7.83
C ASP A 38 -5.01 13.94 -8.26
N GLY A 39 -4.82 14.06 -9.57
CA GLY A 39 -3.58 14.54 -10.19
C GLY A 39 -2.44 13.50 -10.21
N ILE A 40 -2.68 12.28 -9.74
CA ILE A 40 -1.73 11.18 -9.80
C ILE A 40 -2.08 10.29 -11.00
N GLN A 41 -1.08 9.93 -11.80
CA GLN A 41 -1.24 9.01 -12.92
C GLN A 41 -0.25 7.86 -12.79
N ALA A 42 -0.77 6.64 -12.79
CA ALA A 42 0.07 5.44 -12.84
C ALA A 42 0.67 5.27 -14.25
N VAL A 43 1.90 4.77 -14.31
CA VAL A 43 2.59 4.52 -15.58
C VAL A 43 1.83 3.48 -16.42
N THR A 44 1.91 3.62 -17.73
CA THR A 44 1.38 2.69 -18.75
C THR A 44 2.52 1.92 -19.40
N GLY A 45 2.20 0.82 -20.10
CA GLY A 45 3.23 -0.07 -20.64
C GLY A 45 3.97 -0.85 -19.55
N PHE A 46 3.34 -1.00 -18.39
CA PHE A 46 3.89 -1.72 -17.25
C PHE A 46 3.98 -3.22 -17.55
N ASP A 47 5.15 -3.77 -17.29
CA ASP A 47 5.43 -5.21 -17.35
C ASP A 47 5.68 -5.73 -15.93
N VAL A 48 4.72 -6.47 -15.41
CA VAL A 48 4.79 -7.02 -14.05
C VAL A 48 5.92 -8.03 -13.88
N ASP A 49 6.29 -8.77 -14.92
CA ASP A 49 7.36 -9.77 -14.82
C ASP A 49 8.71 -9.10 -14.61
N ARG A 50 8.96 -7.96 -15.27
CA ARG A 50 10.14 -7.12 -15.03
C ARG A 50 10.12 -6.45 -13.67
N TYR A 51 8.93 -6.21 -13.10
CA TYR A 51 8.77 -5.59 -11.78
C TYR A 51 8.94 -6.57 -10.63
N THR A 52 8.77 -7.89 -10.86
CA THR A 52 8.96 -8.92 -9.83
C THR A 52 10.37 -8.94 -9.26
N GLY A 53 10.55 -9.65 -8.15
CA GLY A 53 11.82 -9.78 -7.44
C GLY A 53 11.94 -8.80 -6.28
N HIS A 54 13.17 -8.59 -5.83
CA HIS A 54 13.49 -7.81 -4.63
C HIS A 54 13.71 -6.33 -4.95
N TRP A 55 13.18 -5.48 -4.06
CA TRP A 55 13.34 -4.04 -4.08
C TRP A 55 13.71 -3.53 -2.68
N HIS A 56 14.74 -2.70 -2.60
CA HIS A 56 15.05 -1.92 -1.40
C HIS A 56 14.13 -0.70 -1.35
N GLU A 57 13.54 -0.40 -0.21
CA GLU A 57 12.90 0.88 0.04
C GLU A 57 13.99 1.87 0.43
N VAL A 58 14.28 2.81 -0.46
CA VAL A 58 15.34 3.80 -0.26
C VAL A 58 14.81 5.14 0.27
N ALA A 59 13.50 5.36 0.16
CA ALA A 59 12.82 6.48 0.81
C ALA A 59 11.32 6.21 0.97
N ARG A 60 10.70 6.89 1.94
CA ARG A 60 9.24 6.91 2.13
C ARG A 60 8.76 8.19 2.80
N ILE A 61 7.48 8.51 2.72
CA ILE A 61 6.79 9.32 3.73
C ILE A 61 6.41 8.40 4.88
N ASP A 62 6.78 8.76 6.12
CA ASP A 62 6.57 7.89 7.28
C ASP A 62 5.08 7.70 7.60
N HIS A 63 4.69 6.47 7.87
CA HIS A 63 3.34 6.07 8.23
C HIS A 63 3.33 4.98 9.30
N SER A 64 2.18 4.80 9.96
CA SER A 64 2.08 4.05 11.22
C SER A 64 2.50 2.58 11.13
N PHE A 65 2.31 1.92 9.99
CA PHE A 65 2.59 0.48 9.86
C PHE A 65 4.07 0.14 9.60
N GLU A 66 4.90 1.13 9.19
CA GLU A 66 6.35 0.96 9.01
C GLU A 66 7.19 1.84 9.93
N ARG A 67 6.52 2.61 10.80
CA ARG A 67 7.18 3.56 11.69
C ARG A 67 8.24 2.88 12.56
N GLY A 68 9.45 3.44 12.53
CA GLY A 68 10.59 2.94 13.29
C GLY A 68 11.30 1.74 12.65
N LEU A 69 10.78 1.17 11.56
CA LEU A 69 11.48 0.11 10.83
C LEU A 69 12.62 0.70 9.99
N THR A 70 13.69 -0.07 9.91
CA THR A 70 14.89 0.20 9.10
C THR A 70 15.15 -0.96 8.15
N GLN A 71 16.02 -0.78 7.15
CA GLN A 71 16.36 -1.81 6.16
C GLN A 71 15.10 -2.40 5.51
N THR A 72 14.12 -1.54 5.22
CA THR A 72 12.85 -1.93 4.63
C THR A 72 13.02 -2.36 3.17
N SER A 73 12.26 -3.37 2.78
CA SER A 73 12.29 -3.94 1.44
C SER A 73 10.95 -4.57 1.08
N ALA A 74 10.70 -4.73 -0.21
CA ALA A 74 9.56 -5.45 -0.74
C ALA A 74 10.02 -6.50 -1.75
N THR A 75 9.41 -7.67 -1.71
CA THR A 75 9.61 -8.71 -2.73
C THR A 75 8.29 -9.01 -3.40
N TYR A 76 8.28 -8.93 -4.73
CA TYR A 76 7.09 -9.18 -5.54
C TYR A 76 7.28 -10.46 -6.32
N SER A 77 6.23 -11.29 -6.38
CA SER A 77 6.19 -12.50 -7.20
C SER A 77 4.79 -12.70 -7.78
N ARG A 78 4.70 -13.29 -8.97
CA ARG A 78 3.39 -13.59 -9.55
C ARG A 78 2.72 -14.73 -8.82
N ASN A 79 1.42 -14.58 -8.60
CA ASN A 79 0.52 -15.67 -8.24
C ASN A 79 -0.21 -16.17 -9.50
N PRO A 80 -0.82 -17.34 -9.48
CA PRO A 80 -1.81 -17.73 -10.47
C PRO A 80 -2.95 -16.69 -10.54
N GLY A 81 -3.42 -16.37 -11.75
CA GLY A 81 -4.60 -15.52 -11.96
C GLY A 81 -4.34 -14.02 -11.78
N ASP A 82 -3.34 -13.48 -12.46
CA ASP A 82 -3.09 -12.02 -12.60
C ASP A 82 -2.96 -11.24 -11.29
N THR A 83 -2.60 -11.89 -10.21
CA THR A 83 -2.28 -11.24 -8.93
C THR A 83 -0.79 -11.31 -8.64
N VAL A 84 -0.36 -10.44 -7.74
CA VAL A 84 1.04 -10.32 -7.31
C VAL A 84 1.11 -10.53 -5.81
N LYS A 85 1.88 -11.51 -5.38
CA LYS A 85 2.27 -11.66 -3.97
C LYS A 85 3.26 -10.57 -3.62
N VAL A 86 3.05 -9.93 -2.48
CA VAL A 86 3.90 -8.90 -1.92
C VAL A 86 4.39 -9.36 -0.55
N VAL A 87 5.69 -9.38 -0.35
CA VAL A 87 6.29 -9.63 0.96
C VAL A 87 7.09 -8.40 1.36
N ASN A 88 6.59 -7.64 2.32
CA ASN A 88 7.30 -6.51 2.91
C ASN A 88 8.11 -7.00 4.10
N ARG A 89 9.36 -6.53 4.23
CA ARG A 89 10.24 -6.87 5.32
C ARG A 89 10.93 -5.62 5.86
N GLY A 90 11.07 -5.52 7.19
CA GLY A 90 11.76 -4.43 7.85
C GLY A 90 12.37 -4.87 9.18
N TYR A 91 13.47 -4.24 9.58
CA TYR A 91 14.11 -4.50 10.86
C TYR A 91 13.63 -3.51 11.92
N ASP A 92 13.14 -4.02 13.05
CA ASP A 92 12.79 -3.24 14.23
C ASP A 92 14.04 -3.12 15.14
N PRO A 93 14.72 -1.97 15.18
CA PRO A 93 15.96 -1.82 15.95
C PRO A 93 15.72 -1.82 17.47
N VAL A 94 14.51 -1.47 17.94
CA VAL A 94 14.15 -1.47 19.36
C VAL A 94 13.98 -2.89 19.88
N ARG A 95 13.23 -3.73 19.12
CA ARG A 95 12.98 -5.13 19.45
C ARG A 95 14.09 -6.06 18.97
N ARG A 96 14.99 -5.56 18.11
CA ARG A 96 16.08 -6.33 17.49
C ARG A 96 15.59 -7.53 16.68
N GLU A 97 14.45 -7.38 16.01
CA GLU A 97 13.81 -8.45 15.23
C GLU A 97 13.45 -7.98 13.82
N TRP A 98 13.38 -8.93 12.91
CA TRP A 98 12.83 -8.71 11.59
C TRP A 98 11.31 -8.89 11.64
N LYS A 99 10.59 -7.95 11.03
CA LYS A 99 9.15 -8.05 10.78
C LYS A 99 8.91 -8.31 9.32
N GLU A 100 7.89 -9.11 9.07
CA GLU A 100 7.47 -9.48 7.74
C GLU A 100 5.96 -9.41 7.63
N ALA A 101 5.46 -8.92 6.50
CA ALA A 101 4.04 -8.88 6.20
C ALA A 101 3.84 -9.36 4.75
N GLU A 102 2.96 -10.34 4.59
CA GLU A 102 2.58 -10.89 3.30
C GLU A 102 1.22 -10.35 2.87
N GLY A 103 1.13 -9.90 1.61
CA GLY A 103 -0.09 -9.38 1.03
C GLY A 103 -0.27 -9.83 -0.41
N THR A 104 -1.43 -9.50 -0.97
CA THR A 104 -1.74 -9.74 -2.37
C THR A 104 -2.17 -8.44 -3.03
N ALA A 105 -1.53 -8.12 -4.16
CA ALA A 105 -1.89 -7.01 -5.02
C ALA A 105 -2.66 -7.52 -6.25
N SER A 106 -3.67 -6.76 -6.67
CA SER A 106 -4.46 -7.01 -7.87
C SER A 106 -4.52 -5.74 -8.70
N PHE A 107 -4.49 -5.84 -10.00
CA PHE A 107 -4.68 -4.69 -10.88
C PHE A 107 -6.08 -4.11 -10.73
N VAL A 108 -6.18 -2.78 -10.78
CA VAL A 108 -7.46 -2.07 -10.68
C VAL A 108 -8.18 -2.05 -12.04
N ASP A 109 -7.38 -1.98 -13.11
CA ASP A 109 -7.87 -1.98 -14.50
C ASP A 109 -6.95 -2.85 -15.39
N ALA A 110 -6.38 -2.30 -16.46
CA ALA A 110 -5.55 -3.05 -17.40
C ALA A 110 -4.21 -3.50 -16.77
N LEU A 111 -3.76 -4.72 -17.07
CA LEU A 111 -2.50 -5.30 -16.59
C LEU A 111 -1.25 -4.49 -17.01
N THR A 112 -1.39 -3.69 -18.06
CA THR A 112 -0.35 -2.80 -18.57
C THR A 112 -0.33 -1.43 -17.91
N ARG A 113 -1.22 -1.17 -16.94
CA ARG A 113 -1.24 0.04 -16.13
C ARG A 113 -0.85 -0.30 -14.70
N ALA A 114 0.13 0.38 -14.17
CA ALA A 114 0.68 0.10 -12.83
C ALA A 114 -0.18 0.69 -11.70
N ALA A 115 -1.50 0.53 -11.79
CA ALA A 115 -2.47 0.88 -10.77
C ALA A 115 -3.02 -0.40 -10.14
N LEU A 116 -2.62 -0.67 -8.90
CA LEU A 116 -2.99 -1.87 -8.17
C LEU A 116 -3.67 -1.49 -6.85
N LYS A 117 -4.40 -2.45 -6.30
CA LYS A 117 -4.84 -2.45 -4.91
C LYS A 117 -4.13 -3.58 -4.18
N VAL A 118 -3.64 -3.31 -2.98
CA VAL A 118 -2.93 -4.30 -2.15
C VAL A 118 -3.68 -4.52 -0.84
N SER A 119 -3.78 -5.78 -0.42
CA SER A 119 -4.33 -6.18 0.88
C SER A 119 -3.31 -7.02 1.63
N PHE A 120 -3.02 -6.63 2.87
CA PHE A 120 -2.29 -7.42 3.86
C PHE A 120 -3.24 -8.05 4.88
N PHE A 121 -4.43 -7.47 5.05
CA PHE A 121 -5.47 -7.93 5.97
C PHE A 121 -6.83 -7.70 5.30
N GLY A 122 -7.42 -8.76 4.73
CA GLY A 122 -8.76 -8.66 4.15
C GLY A 122 -9.81 -8.28 5.21
N PRO A 123 -10.81 -7.49 4.88
CA PRO A 123 -11.20 -7.00 3.55
C PRO A 123 -10.63 -5.61 3.18
N PHE A 124 -9.59 -5.12 3.85
CA PHE A 124 -9.05 -3.78 3.67
C PHE A 124 -8.02 -3.76 2.53
N TYR A 125 -8.13 -2.76 1.64
CA TYR A 125 -7.26 -2.55 0.51
C TYR A 125 -6.64 -1.15 0.53
N GLY A 126 -5.35 -1.07 0.28
CA GLY A 126 -4.62 0.17 -0.01
C GLY A 126 -4.38 0.33 -1.51
N GLY A 127 -4.31 1.57 -2.00
CA GLY A 127 -3.87 1.87 -3.36
C GLY A 127 -2.36 1.67 -3.48
N TYR A 128 -1.92 1.22 -4.65
CA TYR A 128 -0.52 1.06 -5.01
C TYR A 128 -0.35 1.49 -6.47
N ASN A 129 0.11 2.71 -6.68
CA ASN A 129 0.22 3.31 -8.01
C ASN A 129 1.70 3.59 -8.29
N VAL A 130 2.31 2.88 -9.23
CA VAL A 130 3.65 3.22 -9.71
C VAL A 130 3.52 4.46 -10.61
N VAL A 131 4.05 5.59 -10.18
CA VAL A 131 3.89 6.90 -10.83
C VAL A 131 5.14 7.36 -11.58
N ALA A 132 6.28 6.74 -11.29
CA ALA A 132 7.50 6.85 -12.05
C ALA A 132 8.23 5.50 -12.00
N LEU A 133 8.82 5.11 -13.12
CA LEU A 133 9.50 3.85 -13.28
C LEU A 133 10.67 4.01 -14.26
N ASP A 134 11.81 3.49 -13.89
CA ASP A 134 12.97 3.42 -14.78
C ASP A 134 12.72 2.51 -15.99
N GLU A 135 13.18 2.87 -17.15
CA GLU A 135 13.03 2.08 -18.39
C GLU A 135 13.62 0.65 -18.23
N ASN A 136 14.68 0.51 -17.42
CA ASN A 136 15.30 -0.76 -17.10
C ASN A 136 14.81 -1.37 -15.78
N TYR A 137 13.77 -0.79 -15.15
CA TYR A 137 13.19 -1.25 -13.89
C TYR A 137 14.20 -1.27 -12.72
N GLN A 138 15.11 -0.30 -12.67
CA GLN A 138 16.10 -0.18 -11.59
C GLN A 138 15.59 0.61 -10.40
N TRP A 139 14.64 1.54 -10.61
CA TRP A 139 13.99 2.29 -9.55
C TRP A 139 12.51 2.55 -9.90
N ALA A 140 11.71 2.77 -8.86
CA ALA A 140 10.30 3.09 -8.98
C ALA A 140 9.87 4.08 -7.89
N MET A 141 8.91 4.96 -8.21
CA MET A 141 8.18 5.77 -7.24
C MET A 141 6.75 5.29 -7.17
N VAL A 142 6.26 5.03 -5.97
CA VAL A 142 4.93 4.50 -5.70
C VAL A 142 4.16 5.47 -4.83
N VAL A 143 2.90 5.75 -5.18
CA VAL A 143 1.96 6.54 -4.39
C VAL A 143 0.78 5.67 -3.99
N GLY A 144 0.39 5.75 -2.72
CA GLY A 144 -0.71 4.98 -2.15
C GLY A 144 -2.09 5.53 -2.51
N SER A 145 -3.06 5.34 -1.60
CA SER A 145 -4.43 5.87 -1.73
C SER A 145 -4.54 7.38 -1.51
N SER A 146 -3.51 8.02 -0.97
CA SER A 146 -3.36 9.48 -0.86
C SER A 146 -1.90 9.88 -1.06
N LYS A 147 -1.67 11.18 -1.23
CA LYS A 147 -0.31 11.77 -1.36
C LYS A 147 0.52 11.70 -0.08
N ASP A 148 -0.08 11.29 1.03
CA ASP A 148 0.62 11.03 2.30
C ASP A 148 1.35 9.69 2.32
N TYR A 149 1.11 8.84 1.32
CA TYR A 149 1.75 7.54 1.18
C TYR A 149 2.62 7.56 -0.08
N LEU A 150 3.92 7.62 0.11
CA LEU A 150 4.91 7.58 -0.96
C LEU A 150 6.05 6.65 -0.56
N TRP A 151 6.50 5.85 -1.52
CA TRP A 151 7.70 5.02 -1.43
C TRP A 151 8.56 5.23 -2.67
N ILE A 152 9.87 5.24 -2.46
CA ILE A 152 10.86 5.15 -3.53
C ILE A 152 11.59 3.82 -3.37
N LEU A 153 11.50 3.01 -4.39
CA LEU A 153 12.06 1.67 -4.43
C LEU A 153 13.25 1.64 -5.40
N SER A 154 14.24 0.80 -5.09
CA SER A 154 15.43 0.61 -5.92
C SER A 154 15.90 -0.84 -5.89
N ARG A 155 16.49 -1.31 -7.01
CA ARG A 155 17.15 -2.62 -7.05
C ARG A 155 18.45 -2.65 -6.24
N THR A 156 19.03 -1.49 -5.99
CA THR A 156 20.23 -1.31 -5.17
C THR A 156 19.90 -0.58 -3.86
N PRO A 157 20.67 -0.78 -2.78
CA PRO A 157 20.42 -0.12 -1.49
C PRO A 157 20.51 1.41 -1.52
N THR A 158 21.03 1.99 -2.59
CA THR A 158 21.20 3.43 -2.77
C THR A 158 20.80 3.85 -4.17
N LEU A 159 20.42 5.11 -4.35
CA LEU A 159 20.15 5.72 -5.65
C LEU A 159 21.27 6.70 -6.04
N PRO A 160 21.61 6.80 -7.33
CA PRO A 160 22.43 7.90 -7.84
C PRO A 160 21.79 9.25 -7.51
N TRP A 161 22.63 10.26 -7.24
CA TRP A 161 22.17 11.59 -6.85
C TRP A 161 21.19 12.21 -7.87
N HIS A 162 21.50 12.15 -9.17
CA HIS A 162 20.65 12.71 -10.22
C HIS A 162 19.27 12.03 -10.30
N VAL A 163 19.19 10.72 -10.01
CA VAL A 163 17.90 10.00 -9.94
C VAL A 163 17.09 10.49 -8.74
N ARG A 164 17.75 10.67 -7.60
CA ARG A 164 17.10 11.18 -6.39
C ARG A 164 16.50 12.57 -6.62
N GLU A 165 17.26 13.50 -7.22
CA GLU A 165 16.77 14.84 -7.55
C GLU A 165 15.58 14.76 -8.50
N HIS A 166 15.69 14.01 -9.59
CA HIS A 166 14.60 13.80 -10.54
C HIS A 166 13.31 13.31 -9.85
N LEU A 167 13.41 12.36 -8.92
CA LEU A 167 12.25 11.82 -8.20
C LEU A 167 11.66 12.86 -7.22
N ILE A 168 12.48 13.68 -6.58
CA ILE A 168 12.02 14.81 -5.75
C ILE A 168 11.23 15.81 -6.57
N GLU A 169 11.76 16.23 -7.73
CA GLU A 169 11.06 17.16 -8.64
C GLU A 169 9.72 16.59 -9.12
N ARG A 170 9.68 15.32 -9.49
CA ARG A 170 8.42 14.66 -9.87
C ARG A 170 7.41 14.61 -8.73
N ALA A 171 7.85 14.30 -7.50
CA ALA A 171 6.98 14.30 -6.33
C ALA A 171 6.40 15.70 -6.05
N GLN A 172 7.23 16.77 -6.16
CA GLN A 172 6.80 18.15 -6.04
C GLN A 172 5.76 18.52 -7.10
N ALA A 173 6.00 18.15 -8.36
CA ALA A 173 5.08 18.42 -9.47
C ALA A 173 3.71 17.74 -9.27
N MET A 174 3.66 16.61 -8.55
CA MET A 174 2.43 15.93 -8.15
C MET A 174 1.77 16.53 -6.90
N GLY A 175 2.36 17.58 -6.30
CA GLY A 175 1.88 18.23 -5.09
C GLY A 175 2.08 17.37 -3.83
N ILE A 176 3.12 16.54 -3.80
CA ILE A 176 3.53 15.77 -2.63
C ILE A 176 4.48 16.63 -1.78
N ASP A 177 4.30 16.64 -0.47
CA ASP A 177 5.18 17.32 0.47
C ASP A 177 6.51 16.57 0.60
N VAL A 178 7.50 16.97 -0.19
CA VAL A 178 8.82 16.33 -0.23
C VAL A 178 9.64 16.54 1.04
N GLY A 179 9.29 17.54 1.87
CA GLY A 179 9.91 17.77 3.17
C GLY A 179 9.64 16.64 4.18
N ARG A 180 8.61 15.83 3.91
CA ARG A 180 8.25 14.65 4.72
C ARG A 180 8.94 13.37 4.29
N ILE A 181 9.70 13.38 3.20
CA ILE A 181 10.36 12.17 2.69
C ILE A 181 11.54 11.82 3.58
N LEU A 182 11.50 10.65 4.17
CA LEU A 182 12.59 10.05 4.95
C LEU A 182 13.42 9.17 4.01
N TRP A 183 14.69 9.51 3.85
CA TRP A 183 15.64 8.72 3.08
C TRP A 183 16.31 7.67 3.96
N ALA A 184 16.43 6.45 3.47
CA ALA A 184 17.19 5.42 4.14
C ALA A 184 18.68 5.84 4.21
N PRO A 185 19.34 5.67 5.36
CA PRO A 185 20.76 5.96 5.47
C PRO A 185 21.56 5.03 4.53
N PRO A 186 22.72 5.49 4.02
CA PRO A 186 23.62 4.66 3.21
C PRO A 186 23.94 3.33 3.90
N ALA A 187 24.16 2.28 3.13
CA ALA A 187 24.37 0.92 3.66
C ALA A 187 25.51 0.84 4.70
N GLY A 188 26.57 1.65 4.57
CA GLY A 188 27.67 1.72 5.53
C GLY A 188 27.27 2.30 6.89
N GLU A 189 26.41 3.32 6.91
CA GLU A 189 25.94 3.93 8.17
C GLU A 189 24.92 3.04 8.89
N GLN A 190 24.19 2.22 8.17
CA GLN A 190 23.26 1.23 8.74
C GLN A 190 24.01 0.18 9.58
N HIS A 191 25.19 -0.25 9.13
CA HIS A 191 26.07 -1.16 9.87
C HIS A 191 26.74 -0.49 11.06
N ALA A 192 27.19 0.77 10.91
CA ALA A 192 27.83 1.53 11.99
C ALA A 192 26.85 1.80 13.16
N ARG A 193 25.62 2.17 12.86
CA ARG A 193 24.58 2.35 13.89
C ARG A 193 24.25 1.05 14.64
N ARG A 194 24.36 -0.10 13.96
CA ARG A 194 24.18 -1.41 14.59
C ARG A 194 25.32 -1.75 15.55
N ALA A 195 26.56 -1.39 15.22
CA ALA A 195 27.74 -1.65 16.07
C ALA A 195 27.80 -0.76 17.35
N VAL A 196 27.17 0.41 17.33
CA VAL A 196 27.12 1.32 18.48
C VAL A 196 25.99 0.96 19.46
N MET A 197 25.01 0.16 19.04
CA MET A 197 23.88 -0.27 19.87
C MET A 197 24.07 -1.66 20.51
N THR A 198 25.22 -2.30 20.31
CA THR A 198 25.66 -3.55 20.96
C THR A 198 26.66 -3.29 22.04
#